data_bf0350ed04db00b53f32bf9fbd7e1768
#
_entry.id   bf0350ed04db00b53f32bf9fbd7e1768
#
_cell.length_a   1.000
_cell.length_b   1.000
_cell.length_c   1.000
_cell.angle_alpha   90.00
_cell.angle_beta   90.00
_cell.angle_gamma   90.00
#
_symmetry.space_group_name_H-M   'P 1'
#
loop_
_entity.id
_entity.type
_entity.pdbx_description
1 polymer ?
#
loop_
_entity_poly.entity_id
_entity_poly.type
_entity_poly.pdbx_seq_one_letter_code
_entity_poly.pdbx_strand_id
1 'polypeptide(L)'
;VKTVQKRFMLGEFGYIYPDKNKLGLPMGNDSAYCVDVPEKEPDFAIALPEVAMAAINGGCFAAVSWTMFDYPDPFICENGDSAAEKARYDAARFSGYGLPYRYNKHGLVRWCDDERDYRSRAALYTMGYMAKLFKKGSRVLKCDWDNRYIRSCAITNADGSASIAVINWKNEQTDVCIELEHSCDKPLRKYVFEAGNIPYNDFCDLQDFSELVNKSDGKIETVLPPRSIIFLTTDYTDRIPSEISGIRINEGELHWNKCEDDEHCYYRVYADGKQFASTVAQSIKINDIEAKYEVLSVDKWGNTRR
;
A
#
# COMPACT_ATOMS: atom_id res chain seq x y z
N VAL A 1 -25.15 26.73 21.44
CA VAL A 1 -25.14 25.80 20.29
C VAL A 1 -24.63 24.46 20.79
N LYS A 2 -25.48 23.41 20.89
CA LYS A 2 -25.03 22.06 21.24
C LYS A 2 -24.23 21.54 20.06
N THR A 3 -22.92 21.43 20.22
CA THR A 3 -22.02 20.77 19.24
C THR A 3 -22.34 19.29 19.25
N VAL A 4 -23.00 18.79 18.21
CA VAL A 4 -23.23 17.38 18.04
C VAL A 4 -21.91 16.77 17.58
N GLN A 5 -21.23 16.04 18.47
CA GLN A 5 -20.05 15.26 18.08
C GLN A 5 -20.50 14.07 17.21
N LYS A 6 -20.54 14.27 15.91
CA LYS A 6 -20.75 13.19 14.95
C LYS A 6 -19.40 12.66 14.49
N ARG A 7 -19.27 11.35 14.43
CA ARG A 7 -18.12 10.71 13.79
C ARG A 7 -18.21 10.96 12.28
N PHE A 8 -17.10 11.33 11.67
CA PHE A 8 -17.00 11.60 10.25
C PHE A 8 -16.15 10.53 9.56
N MET A 9 -16.63 10.00 8.46
CA MET A 9 -15.93 9.04 7.62
C MET A 9 -15.76 9.61 6.22
N LEU A 10 -14.57 9.50 5.65
CA LEU A 10 -14.35 9.71 4.23
C LEU A 10 -14.70 8.39 3.52
N GLY A 11 -15.93 8.32 3.01
CA GLY A 11 -16.51 7.08 2.49
C GLY A 11 -15.88 6.58 1.21
N GLU A 12 -15.25 7.49 0.45
CA GLU A 12 -14.53 7.15 -0.76
C GLU A 12 -13.50 8.24 -1.03
N PHE A 13 -12.28 7.85 -1.33
CA PHE A 13 -11.26 8.76 -1.83
C PHE A 13 -10.34 8.07 -2.83
N GLY A 14 -9.90 8.83 -3.79
CA GLY A 14 -8.87 8.49 -4.75
C GLY A 14 -8.01 9.70 -5.02
N TYR A 15 -7.05 9.57 -5.88
CA TYR A 15 -6.23 10.68 -6.32
C TYR A 15 -6.43 10.90 -7.82
N ILE A 16 -6.84 12.11 -8.18
CA ILE A 16 -6.92 12.57 -9.56
C ILE A 16 -5.69 13.41 -9.82
N TYR A 17 -4.87 13.00 -10.79
CA TYR A 17 -3.70 13.78 -11.16
C TYR A 17 -4.15 15.06 -11.87
N PRO A 18 -3.90 16.25 -11.32
CA PRO A 18 -4.29 17.49 -11.98
C PRO A 18 -3.51 17.65 -13.28
N ASP A 19 -4.22 17.87 -14.37
CA ASP A 19 -3.58 18.30 -15.61
C ASP A 19 -2.84 19.61 -15.37
N LYS A 20 -1.52 19.61 -15.60
CA LYS A 20 -0.67 20.78 -15.40
C LYS A 20 -1.12 22.01 -16.24
N ASN A 21 -1.88 21.78 -17.30
CA ASN A 21 -2.36 22.81 -18.21
C ASN A 21 -3.73 23.39 -17.84
N LYS A 22 -4.44 22.79 -16.88
CA LYS A 22 -5.77 23.25 -16.46
C LYS A 22 -5.77 23.54 -14.97
N LEU A 23 -5.11 24.62 -14.58
CA LEU A 23 -5.14 25.26 -13.26
C LEU A 23 -6.08 24.62 -12.23
N GLY A 24 -5.74 23.45 -11.73
CA GLY A 24 -6.30 22.89 -10.49
C GLY A 24 -7.82 22.61 -10.48
N LEU A 25 -8.49 22.59 -11.61
CA LEU A 25 -9.88 22.18 -11.65
C LEU A 25 -9.99 20.70 -12.06
N PRO A 26 -10.60 19.85 -11.24
CA PRO A 26 -10.61 18.41 -11.42
C PRO A 26 -11.61 17.90 -12.46
N MET A 27 -11.92 18.67 -13.49
CA MET A 27 -13.06 18.36 -14.35
C MET A 27 -12.78 18.57 -15.83
N GLY A 28 -12.06 17.66 -16.42
CA GLY A 28 -12.11 17.41 -17.86
C GLY A 28 -12.07 15.90 -18.04
N ASN A 29 -12.91 15.36 -18.86
CA ASN A 29 -13.08 13.93 -19.11
C ASN A 29 -11.79 13.20 -19.57
N ASP A 30 -10.77 13.96 -19.98
CA ASP A 30 -9.53 13.42 -20.56
C ASP A 30 -8.39 13.25 -19.57
N SER A 31 -8.51 13.79 -18.35
CA SER A 31 -7.40 13.81 -17.39
C SER A 31 -7.67 13.00 -16.14
N ALA A 32 -8.88 12.54 -15.95
CA ALA A 32 -9.34 12.07 -14.66
C ALA A 32 -8.68 10.77 -14.18
N TYR A 33 -8.14 9.96 -15.08
CA TYR A 33 -7.74 8.60 -14.74
C TYR A 33 -6.33 8.25 -15.24
N CYS A 34 -5.42 9.20 -15.15
CA CYS A 34 -4.04 9.05 -15.63
C CYS A 34 -3.12 8.24 -14.71
N VAL A 35 -3.64 7.28 -13.97
CA VAL A 35 -2.80 6.38 -13.17
C VAL A 35 -1.98 5.44 -14.06
N ASP A 36 -2.39 5.29 -15.30
CA ASP A 36 -1.74 4.44 -16.29
C ASP A 36 -0.56 5.08 -17.02
N VAL A 37 -0.21 6.29 -16.68
CA VAL A 37 1.01 6.89 -17.23
C VAL A 37 2.16 6.47 -16.31
N PRO A 38 3.06 5.57 -16.74
CA PRO A 38 4.14 5.06 -15.89
C PRO A 38 4.96 6.15 -15.20
N GLU A 39 5.13 7.29 -15.87
CA GLU A 39 5.87 8.43 -15.32
C GLU A 39 5.14 9.12 -14.15
N LYS A 40 3.84 8.90 -14.01
CA LYS A 40 3.01 9.50 -12.95
C LYS A 40 2.72 8.56 -11.80
N GLU A 41 2.90 7.27 -11.98
CA GLU A 41 2.66 6.26 -10.96
C GLU A 41 3.44 6.49 -9.66
N PRO A 42 4.72 6.92 -9.72
CA PRO A 42 5.48 7.24 -8.51
C PRO A 42 4.87 8.39 -7.69
N ASP A 43 4.38 9.43 -8.36
CA ASP A 43 3.72 10.55 -7.69
C ASP A 43 2.39 10.13 -7.05
N PHE A 44 1.65 9.27 -7.73
CA PHE A 44 0.41 8.70 -7.21
C PHE A 44 0.64 7.90 -5.93
N ALA A 45 1.75 7.16 -5.85
CA ALA A 45 2.13 6.39 -4.67
C ALA A 45 2.40 7.27 -3.43
N ILE A 46 2.72 8.55 -3.61
CA ILE A 46 2.92 9.50 -2.51
C ILE A 46 1.64 10.28 -2.23
N ALA A 47 0.94 10.69 -3.29
CA ALA A 47 -0.25 11.53 -3.19
C ALA A 47 -1.46 10.80 -2.56
N LEU A 48 -1.64 9.52 -2.86
CA LEU A 48 -2.77 8.76 -2.32
C LEU A 48 -2.69 8.60 -0.80
N PRO A 49 -1.56 8.18 -0.21
CA PRO A 49 -1.43 8.19 1.26
C PRO A 49 -1.50 9.61 1.86
N GLU A 50 -1.11 10.68 1.15
CA GLU A 50 -1.31 12.06 1.66
C GLU A 50 -2.78 12.36 1.89
N VAL A 51 -3.67 11.92 1.00
CA VAL A 51 -5.13 12.08 1.19
C VAL A 51 -5.60 11.34 2.44
N ALA A 52 -5.12 10.12 2.64
CA ALA A 52 -5.42 9.35 3.86
C ALA A 52 -4.90 10.05 5.12
N MET A 53 -3.67 10.56 5.10
CA MET A 53 -3.08 11.33 6.21
C MET A 53 -3.89 12.59 6.51
N ALA A 54 -4.32 13.33 5.47
CA ALA A 54 -5.16 14.51 5.64
C ALA A 54 -6.51 14.18 6.28
N ALA A 55 -7.14 13.07 5.86
CA ALA A 55 -8.38 12.59 6.45
C ALA A 55 -8.21 12.23 7.94
N ILE A 56 -7.13 11.53 8.30
CA ILE A 56 -6.80 11.15 9.68
C ILE A 56 -6.56 12.42 10.52
N ASN A 57 -5.71 13.33 10.06
CA ASN A 57 -5.42 14.59 10.74
C ASN A 57 -6.68 15.49 10.88
N GLY A 58 -7.61 15.40 9.91
CA GLY A 58 -8.91 16.07 9.94
C GLY A 58 -9.93 15.44 10.87
N GLY A 59 -9.57 14.35 11.57
CA GLY A 59 -10.43 13.69 12.55
C GLY A 59 -11.43 12.69 11.95
N CYS A 60 -11.23 12.23 10.71
CA CYS A 60 -11.99 11.12 10.17
C CYS A 60 -11.70 9.86 10.97
N PHE A 61 -12.74 9.12 11.39
CA PHE A 61 -12.55 7.85 12.10
C PHE A 61 -12.27 6.69 11.14
N ALA A 62 -12.54 6.85 9.85
CA ALA A 62 -12.23 5.92 8.79
C ALA A 62 -12.08 6.65 7.44
N ALA A 63 -11.28 6.10 6.57
CA ALA A 63 -11.14 6.53 5.18
C ALA A 63 -11.08 5.27 4.29
N VAL A 64 -11.82 5.28 3.18
CA VAL A 64 -11.93 4.15 2.25
C VAL A 64 -11.30 4.55 0.94
N SER A 65 -10.17 3.94 0.59
CA SER A 65 -9.53 4.17 -0.71
C SER A 65 -10.31 3.44 -1.80
N TRP A 66 -10.63 4.14 -2.85
CA TRP A 66 -11.23 3.63 -4.06
C TRP A 66 -10.15 3.54 -5.15
N THR A 67 -9.79 2.41 -5.60
CA THR A 67 -10.26 1.05 -5.37
C THR A 67 -9.05 0.08 -5.29
N MET A 68 -9.29 -1.19 -4.91
CA MET A 68 -8.21 -2.19 -4.84
C MET A 68 -7.73 -2.61 -6.24
N PHE A 69 -8.66 -2.89 -7.15
CA PHE A 69 -8.37 -3.38 -8.50
C PHE A 69 -8.91 -2.43 -9.56
N ASP A 70 -8.26 -2.40 -10.70
CA ASP A 70 -8.88 -1.89 -11.92
C ASP A 70 -10.10 -2.74 -12.25
N TYR A 71 -11.16 -2.11 -12.67
CA TYR A 71 -12.38 -2.83 -13.01
C TYR A 71 -12.95 -2.37 -14.35
N PRO A 72 -13.57 -3.28 -15.09
CA PRO A 72 -14.25 -2.91 -16.33
C PRO A 72 -15.44 -2.02 -15.99
N ASP A 73 -15.47 -0.81 -16.56
CA ASP A 73 -16.58 0.10 -16.36
C ASP A 73 -17.56 0.04 -17.54
N PRO A 74 -18.74 -0.49 -17.30
CA PRO A 74 -19.79 -0.54 -18.32
C PRO A 74 -20.46 0.82 -18.57
N PHE A 75 -20.21 1.84 -17.75
CA PHE A 75 -21.00 3.06 -17.75
C PHE A 75 -20.25 4.33 -18.14
N ILE A 76 -18.94 4.24 -18.38
CA ILE A 76 -18.22 5.39 -18.96
C ILE A 76 -18.44 5.37 -20.47
N CYS A 77 -19.64 5.72 -20.87
CA CYS A 77 -19.85 6.31 -22.18
C CYS A 77 -19.35 7.73 -22.09
N GLU A 78 -18.33 8.09 -22.86
CA GLU A 78 -17.92 9.48 -23.02
C GLU A 78 -19.09 10.29 -23.58
N ASN A 79 -19.21 11.55 -23.18
CA ASN A 79 -20.20 12.46 -23.73
C ASN A 79 -20.00 12.56 -25.23
N GLY A 80 -20.90 11.97 -26.01
CA GLY A 80 -20.79 11.88 -27.45
C GLY A 80 -20.89 10.46 -28.01
N ASP A 81 -20.98 9.45 -27.17
CA ASP A 81 -21.11 8.06 -27.61
C ASP A 81 -22.38 7.86 -28.44
N SER A 82 -22.13 7.49 -29.66
CA SER A 82 -23.22 7.13 -30.59
C SER A 82 -23.90 5.84 -30.10
N ALA A 83 -25.15 5.67 -30.49
CA ALA A 83 -25.89 4.42 -30.27
C ALA A 83 -25.12 3.19 -30.81
N ALA A 84 -24.22 3.38 -31.79
CA ALA A 84 -23.33 2.36 -32.34
C ALA A 84 -22.23 1.93 -31.38
N GLU A 85 -21.66 2.84 -30.59
CA GLU A 85 -20.63 2.51 -29.57
C GLU A 85 -21.25 1.77 -28.40
N LYS A 86 -22.44 2.21 -27.96
CA LYS A 86 -23.20 1.48 -26.95
C LYS A 86 -23.57 0.07 -27.41
N ALA A 87 -24.00 -0.10 -28.68
CA ALA A 87 -24.30 -1.42 -29.22
C ALA A 87 -23.06 -2.33 -29.34
N ARG A 88 -21.90 -1.78 -29.69
CA ARG A 88 -20.62 -2.50 -29.67
C ARG A 88 -20.26 -2.94 -28.25
N TYR A 89 -20.44 -2.06 -27.29
CA TYR A 89 -20.21 -2.31 -25.89
C TYR A 89 -21.12 -3.43 -25.35
N ASP A 90 -22.42 -3.33 -25.62
CA ASP A 90 -23.41 -4.33 -25.20
C ASP A 90 -23.14 -5.70 -25.85
N ALA A 91 -22.79 -5.73 -27.13
CA ALA A 91 -22.41 -6.96 -27.83
C ALA A 91 -21.17 -7.61 -27.22
N ALA A 92 -20.22 -6.81 -26.77
CA ALA A 92 -19.00 -7.26 -26.13
C ALA A 92 -19.23 -7.88 -24.77
N ARG A 93 -20.06 -7.26 -23.97
CA ARG A 93 -20.43 -7.73 -22.63
C ARG A 93 -21.03 -9.15 -22.66
N PHE A 94 -21.74 -9.50 -23.75
CA PHE A 94 -22.37 -10.81 -23.90
C PHE A 94 -21.49 -11.85 -24.58
N SER A 95 -20.44 -11.46 -25.32
CA SER A 95 -19.59 -12.42 -26.04
C SER A 95 -18.54 -13.10 -25.16
N GLY A 96 -18.34 -12.64 -23.93
CA GLY A 96 -17.45 -13.25 -22.93
C GLY A 96 -15.94 -13.21 -23.26
N TYR A 97 -15.56 -12.84 -24.48
CA TYR A 97 -14.16 -12.80 -24.93
C TYR A 97 -13.97 -11.75 -26.04
N GLY A 98 -13.00 -10.86 -25.82
CA GLY A 98 -12.33 -10.23 -26.95
C GLY A 98 -12.74 -8.81 -27.30
N LEU A 99 -13.32 -8.03 -26.39
CA LEU A 99 -13.52 -6.61 -26.63
C LEU A 99 -12.70 -5.75 -25.67
N PRO A 100 -12.24 -4.61 -26.14
CA PRO A 100 -11.55 -3.66 -25.30
C PRO A 100 -12.52 -3.13 -24.24
N TYR A 101 -12.56 -3.82 -23.08
CA TYR A 101 -13.13 -3.21 -21.91
C TYR A 101 -12.32 -1.96 -21.62
N ARG A 102 -12.98 -0.85 -21.46
CA ARG A 102 -12.33 0.31 -20.87
C ARG A 102 -12.24 0.03 -19.37
N TYR A 103 -11.04 -0.23 -18.89
CA TYR A 103 -10.80 -0.39 -17.46
C TYR A 103 -10.75 0.97 -16.80
N ASN A 104 -11.41 1.07 -15.68
CA ASN A 104 -11.24 2.16 -14.75
C ASN A 104 -9.89 1.98 -14.05
N LYS A 105 -8.89 2.77 -14.45
CA LYS A 105 -7.48 2.54 -14.18
C LYS A 105 -6.97 3.32 -12.97
N HIS A 106 -7.61 3.17 -11.81
CA HIS A 106 -7.23 3.83 -10.56
C HIS A 106 -7.11 2.86 -9.37
N GLY A 107 -7.09 1.57 -9.65
CA GLY A 107 -6.86 0.55 -8.64
C GLY A 107 -5.44 0.60 -8.08
N LEU A 108 -5.26 0.06 -6.88
CA LEU A 108 -3.93 -0.22 -6.33
C LEU A 108 -3.25 -1.37 -7.10
N VAL A 109 -4.03 -2.21 -7.75
CA VAL A 109 -3.61 -3.31 -8.61
C VAL A 109 -4.20 -3.08 -9.99
N ARG A 110 -3.34 -2.98 -11.00
CA ARG A 110 -3.74 -2.75 -12.39
C ARG A 110 -3.96 -4.06 -13.13
N TRP A 111 -4.90 -4.05 -14.06
CA TRP A 111 -5.04 -5.08 -15.07
C TRP A 111 -4.07 -4.83 -16.23
N CYS A 112 -3.35 -5.86 -16.65
CA CYS A 112 -2.44 -5.85 -17.80
C CYS A 112 -3.06 -6.68 -18.93
N ASP A 113 -3.51 -6.04 -20.00
CA ASP A 113 -4.17 -6.71 -21.13
C ASP A 113 -3.27 -7.70 -21.85
N ASP A 114 -2.01 -7.34 -22.02
CA ASP A 114 -1.02 -8.18 -22.73
C ASP A 114 -0.72 -9.49 -21.99
N GLU A 115 -0.69 -9.43 -20.67
CA GLU A 115 -0.38 -10.56 -19.82
C GLU A 115 -1.64 -11.32 -19.35
N ARG A 116 -2.81 -10.71 -19.47
CA ARG A 116 -4.08 -11.15 -18.91
C ARG A 116 -4.00 -11.44 -17.43
N ASP A 117 -3.31 -10.56 -16.70
CA ASP A 117 -3.03 -10.72 -15.30
C ASP A 117 -3.02 -9.35 -14.59
N TYR A 118 -2.99 -9.37 -13.26
CA TYR A 118 -2.91 -8.19 -12.43
C TYR A 118 -1.48 -7.90 -12.00
N ARG A 119 -1.13 -6.61 -11.97
CA ARG A 119 0.16 -6.12 -11.46
C ARG A 119 -0.04 -5.07 -10.38
N SER A 120 0.80 -5.10 -9.36
CA SER A 120 0.80 -4.07 -8.33
C SER A 120 1.20 -2.71 -8.90
N ARG A 121 0.53 -1.64 -8.46
CA ARG A 121 1.03 -0.27 -8.62
C ARG A 121 1.86 0.13 -7.41
N ALA A 122 2.70 1.13 -7.58
CA ALA A 122 3.49 1.72 -6.50
C ALA A 122 2.64 2.10 -5.27
N ALA A 123 1.42 2.61 -5.50
CA ALA A 123 0.50 2.99 -4.44
C ALA A 123 0.03 1.79 -3.57
N LEU A 124 0.08 0.56 -4.06
CA LEU A 124 -0.25 -0.62 -3.26
C LEU A 124 0.67 -0.72 -2.03
N TYR A 125 1.96 -0.46 -2.22
CA TYR A 125 2.94 -0.57 -1.14
C TYR A 125 2.77 0.54 -0.11
N THR A 126 2.63 1.78 -0.54
CA THR A 126 2.48 2.93 0.37
C THR A 126 1.15 2.90 1.12
N MET A 127 0.05 2.57 0.44
CA MET A 127 -1.25 2.38 1.08
C MET A 127 -1.28 1.12 1.96
N GLY A 128 -0.57 0.07 1.58
CA GLY A 128 -0.38 -1.12 2.40
C GLY A 128 0.24 -0.78 3.76
N TYR A 129 1.27 0.08 3.78
CA TYR A 129 1.85 0.55 5.04
C TYR A 129 0.93 1.49 5.81
N MET A 130 0.18 2.37 5.13
CA MET A 130 -0.87 3.14 5.81
C MET A 130 -1.86 2.21 6.53
N ALA A 131 -2.38 1.20 5.83
CA ALA A 131 -3.33 0.26 6.42
C ALA A 131 -2.72 -0.60 7.54
N LYS A 132 -1.46 -1.00 7.39
CA LYS A 132 -0.74 -1.83 8.37
C LYS A 132 -0.41 -1.09 9.66
N LEU A 133 0.04 0.16 9.54
CA LEU A 133 0.60 0.91 10.66
C LEU A 133 -0.40 1.85 11.34
N PHE A 134 -1.44 2.31 10.63
CA PHE A 134 -2.46 3.20 11.16
C PHE A 134 -3.72 2.42 11.54
N LYS A 135 -3.66 1.76 12.69
CA LYS A 135 -4.63 0.76 13.13
C LYS A 135 -5.92 1.36 13.69
N LYS A 136 -6.99 0.59 13.60
CA LYS A 136 -8.25 0.89 14.29
C LYS A 136 -8.04 1.00 15.80
N GLY A 137 -8.61 2.03 16.41
CA GLY A 137 -8.54 2.25 17.86
C GLY A 137 -7.35 3.09 18.30
N SER A 138 -6.45 3.47 17.39
CA SER A 138 -5.36 4.39 17.67
C SER A 138 -5.86 5.80 17.92
N ARG A 139 -5.08 6.58 18.68
CA ARG A 139 -5.30 8.00 18.90
C ARG A 139 -4.43 8.80 17.95
N VAL A 140 -5.03 9.70 17.18
CA VAL A 140 -4.30 10.62 16.31
C VAL A 140 -3.58 11.67 17.17
N LEU A 141 -2.32 11.90 16.86
CA LEU A 141 -1.51 12.94 17.48
C LEU A 141 -1.55 14.18 16.59
N LYS A 142 -1.54 15.35 17.24
CA LYS A 142 -1.39 16.61 16.52
C LYS A 142 0.02 16.68 15.95
N CYS A 143 0.12 16.96 14.65
CA CYS A 143 1.39 17.19 13.98
C CYS A 143 1.45 18.65 13.56
N ASP A 144 2.50 19.33 13.95
CA ASP A 144 2.82 20.68 13.50
C ASP A 144 4.08 20.63 12.62
N TRP A 145 4.09 21.36 11.51
CA TRP A 145 5.23 21.46 10.60
C TRP A 145 5.33 22.87 10.04
N ASP A 146 6.54 23.33 9.81
CA ASP A 146 6.86 24.67 9.32
C ASP A 146 7.05 24.75 7.79
N ASN A 147 7.08 23.60 7.12
CA ASN A 147 7.39 23.51 5.71
C ASN A 147 6.21 22.95 4.90
N ARG A 148 5.69 23.76 3.97
CA ARG A 148 4.56 23.38 3.12
C ARG A 148 4.78 22.17 2.22
N TYR A 149 6.02 21.74 2.00
CA TYR A 149 6.37 20.57 1.19
C TYR A 149 6.54 19.29 2.02
N ILE A 150 6.54 19.44 3.33
CA ILE A 150 6.56 18.31 4.27
C ILE A 150 5.15 18.10 4.80
N ARG A 151 4.71 16.87 4.85
CA ARG A 151 3.44 16.48 5.45
C ARG A 151 3.68 15.36 6.44
N SER A 152 2.99 15.38 7.54
CA SER A 152 3.09 14.33 8.54
C SER A 152 1.73 13.94 9.10
N CYS A 153 1.66 12.69 9.54
CA CYS A 153 0.55 12.15 10.32
C CYS A 153 1.13 11.19 11.34
N ALA A 154 0.66 11.24 12.56
CA ALA A 154 1.12 10.37 13.63
C ALA A 154 -0.03 9.85 14.47
N ILE A 155 0.14 8.61 14.96
CA ILE A 155 -0.78 7.97 15.88
C ILE A 155 -0.03 7.33 17.04
N THR A 156 -0.76 7.09 18.12
CA THR A 156 -0.35 6.20 19.20
C THR A 156 -1.41 5.15 19.44
N ASN A 157 -0.97 3.92 19.66
CA ASN A 157 -1.82 2.79 19.99
C ASN A 157 -2.07 2.69 21.49
N ALA A 158 -3.03 1.86 21.90
CA ALA A 158 -3.38 1.66 23.32
C ALA A 158 -2.22 1.06 24.15
N ASP A 159 -1.32 0.32 23.51
CA ASP A 159 -0.11 -0.27 24.12
C ASP A 159 1.06 0.71 24.22
N GLY A 160 0.86 1.98 23.80
CA GLY A 160 1.88 3.03 23.80
C GLY A 160 2.80 3.00 22.58
N SER A 161 2.68 2.04 21.67
CA SER A 161 3.41 2.08 20.41
C SER A 161 2.93 3.23 19.53
N ALA A 162 3.81 3.73 18.67
CA ALA A 162 3.52 4.88 17.80
C ALA A 162 3.88 4.55 16.35
N SER A 163 3.14 5.16 15.42
CA SER A 163 3.45 5.15 13.99
C SER A 163 3.34 6.56 13.42
N ILE A 164 4.31 6.90 12.58
CA ILE A 164 4.45 8.22 11.97
C ILE A 164 4.63 8.02 10.47
N ALA A 165 3.91 8.77 9.66
CA ALA A 165 4.13 8.89 8.23
C ALA A 165 4.59 10.31 7.92
N VAL A 166 5.65 10.45 7.12
CA VAL A 166 6.17 11.76 6.69
C VAL A 166 6.41 11.75 5.19
N ILE A 167 5.89 12.74 4.50
CA ILE A 167 6.06 12.94 3.06
C ILE A 167 6.98 14.12 2.79
N ASN A 168 7.90 13.95 1.85
CA ASN A 168 8.72 14.99 1.26
C ASN A 168 8.33 15.19 -0.22
N TRP A 169 7.69 16.33 -0.51
CA TRP A 169 7.36 16.71 -1.89
C TRP A 169 8.46 17.47 -2.63
N LYS A 170 9.57 17.77 -1.96
CA LYS A 170 10.71 18.42 -2.61
C LYS A 170 11.44 17.47 -3.53
N ASN A 171 12.11 18.03 -4.53
CA ASN A 171 13.03 17.29 -5.40
C ASN A 171 14.45 17.17 -4.82
N GLU A 172 14.59 17.48 -3.55
CA GLU A 172 15.85 17.42 -2.80
C GLU A 172 15.66 16.66 -1.50
N GLN A 173 16.70 16.03 -1.03
CA GLN A 173 16.78 15.43 0.29
C GLN A 173 16.54 16.49 1.36
N THR A 174 15.87 16.12 2.43
CA THR A 174 15.58 17.03 3.54
C THR A 174 15.84 16.32 4.86
N ASP A 175 16.72 16.90 5.66
CA ASP A 175 16.93 16.46 7.03
C ASP A 175 15.76 16.97 7.90
N VAL A 176 15.22 16.09 8.73
CA VAL A 176 14.13 16.41 9.62
C VAL A 176 14.44 15.94 11.04
N CYS A 177 14.00 16.76 11.99
CA CYS A 177 13.99 16.43 13.39
C CYS A 177 12.53 16.32 13.85
N ILE A 178 12.12 15.14 14.30
CA ILE A 178 10.77 14.88 14.79
C ILE A 178 10.83 14.85 16.32
N GLU A 179 10.16 15.78 16.95
CA GLU A 179 10.03 15.84 18.40
C GLU A 179 8.77 15.09 18.83
N LEU A 180 8.92 14.11 19.73
CA LEU A 180 7.82 13.36 20.31
C LEU A 180 7.63 13.73 21.76
N GLU A 181 6.45 14.24 22.10
CA GLU A 181 6.10 14.55 23.50
C GLU A 181 6.02 13.28 24.39
N HIS A 182 5.83 12.13 23.78
CA HIS A 182 5.70 10.87 24.50
C HIS A 182 6.98 10.03 24.40
N SER A 183 7.43 9.53 25.54
CA SER A 183 8.59 8.64 25.59
C SER A 183 8.22 7.26 25.04
N CYS A 184 8.89 6.87 23.97
CA CYS A 184 8.97 5.47 23.59
C CYS A 184 10.47 5.13 23.49
N ASP A 185 10.95 4.25 24.36
CA ASP A 185 12.38 3.92 24.43
C ASP A 185 12.81 2.93 23.36
N LYS A 186 11.84 2.36 22.65
CA LYS A 186 12.09 1.39 21.57
C LYS A 186 12.54 2.09 20.29
N PRO A 187 13.57 1.61 19.60
CA PRO A 187 13.95 2.11 18.28
C PRO A 187 12.78 2.04 17.30
N LEU A 188 12.74 2.94 16.33
CA LEU A 188 11.70 2.93 15.31
C LEU A 188 12.19 2.16 14.08
N ARG A 189 11.40 1.23 13.58
CA ARG A 189 11.61 0.68 12.24
C ARG A 189 11.24 1.74 11.22
N LYS A 190 12.15 2.02 10.28
CA LYS A 190 11.93 2.96 9.17
C LYS A 190 11.71 2.22 7.88
N TYR A 191 10.66 2.60 7.17
CA TYR A 191 10.35 2.13 5.82
C TYR A 191 10.39 3.33 4.89
N VAL A 192 11.01 3.19 3.72
CA VAL A 192 11.26 4.29 2.79
C VAL A 192 10.70 3.94 1.42
N PHE A 193 9.93 4.87 0.85
CA PHE A 193 9.41 4.80 -0.52
C PHE A 193 9.77 6.08 -1.26
N GLU A 194 10.68 5.96 -2.20
CA GLU A 194 11.08 7.05 -3.09
C GLU A 194 10.36 6.93 -4.41
N ALA A 195 9.88 8.05 -4.97
CA ALA A 195 9.20 8.05 -6.27
C ALA A 195 10.05 7.46 -7.40
N GLY A 196 11.37 7.59 -7.32
CA GLY A 196 12.29 7.04 -8.31
C GLY A 196 12.74 5.59 -8.06
N ASN A 197 12.36 5.01 -6.93
CA ASN A 197 12.83 3.68 -6.51
C ASN A 197 11.74 2.94 -5.72
N ILE A 198 10.63 2.63 -6.38
CA ILE A 198 9.54 1.89 -5.78
C ILE A 198 9.90 0.39 -5.76
N PRO A 199 9.81 -0.28 -4.62
CA PRO A 199 10.12 -1.70 -4.50
C PRO A 199 8.97 -2.55 -5.04
N TYR A 200 8.98 -2.80 -6.34
CA TYR A 200 8.07 -3.78 -6.93
C TYR A 200 8.55 -5.20 -6.68
N ASN A 201 7.60 -6.09 -6.43
CA ASN A 201 7.84 -7.52 -6.50
C ASN A 201 6.62 -8.25 -7.09
N ASP A 202 6.86 -9.42 -7.65
CA ASP A 202 5.82 -10.20 -8.34
C ASP A 202 4.76 -10.78 -7.37
N PHE A 203 5.00 -10.66 -6.05
CA PHE A 203 4.17 -11.25 -5.01
C PHE A 203 3.35 -10.23 -4.23
N CYS A 204 3.47 -8.94 -4.56
CA CYS A 204 2.84 -7.84 -3.84
C CYS A 204 3.21 -7.79 -2.34
N ASP A 205 4.34 -8.35 -1.96
CA ASP A 205 4.83 -8.34 -0.58
C ASP A 205 5.28 -6.94 -0.18
N LEU A 206 4.94 -6.54 1.04
CA LEU A 206 5.49 -5.33 1.62
C LEU A 206 6.98 -5.54 1.91
N GLN A 207 7.79 -4.52 1.61
CA GLN A 207 9.23 -4.57 1.85
C GLN A 207 9.57 -4.63 3.35
N ASP A 208 10.74 -5.10 3.66
CA ASP A 208 11.29 -5.04 5.01
C ASP A 208 11.67 -3.59 5.37
N PHE A 209 11.84 -3.30 6.67
CA PHE A 209 12.33 -1.98 7.10
C PHE A 209 13.76 -1.74 6.63
N SER A 210 14.07 -0.48 6.32
CA SER A 210 15.39 -0.10 5.83
C SER A 210 16.43 0.02 6.94
N GLU A 211 16.02 0.56 8.09
CA GLU A 211 16.90 0.79 9.23
C GLU A 211 16.12 0.91 10.54
N LEU A 212 16.84 0.79 11.65
CA LEU A 212 16.35 1.14 12.98
C LEU A 212 16.83 2.56 13.33
N VAL A 213 15.89 3.44 13.64
CA VAL A 213 16.18 4.82 14.03
C VAL A 213 16.02 4.96 15.54
N ASN A 214 17.08 5.40 16.20
CA ASN A 214 17.05 5.66 17.63
C ASN A 214 16.53 7.06 17.93
N LYS A 215 15.91 7.19 19.08
CA LYS A 215 15.51 8.47 19.63
C LYS A 215 16.63 8.95 20.59
N SER A 216 17.00 10.21 20.49
CA SER A 216 17.92 10.88 21.43
C SER A 216 17.23 12.13 21.99
N ASP A 217 17.16 12.23 23.30
CA ASP A 217 16.56 13.39 24.00
C ASP A 217 15.16 13.78 23.52
N GLY A 218 14.33 12.78 23.24
CA GLY A 218 12.98 13.02 22.73
C GLY A 218 12.88 13.30 21.22
N LYS A 219 14.01 13.32 20.52
CA LYS A 219 14.11 13.67 19.11
C LYS A 219 14.49 12.48 18.25
N ILE A 220 13.90 12.42 17.06
CA ILE A 220 14.23 11.49 15.99
C ILE A 220 14.83 12.31 14.86
N GLU A 221 16.12 12.17 14.64
CA GLU A 221 16.78 12.76 13.49
C GLU A 221 16.76 11.74 12.35
N THR A 222 16.25 12.13 11.20
CA THR A 222 16.18 11.25 10.03
C THR A 222 16.19 12.08 8.73
N VAL A 223 16.48 11.37 7.65
CA VAL A 223 16.55 11.93 6.32
C VAL A 223 15.33 11.51 5.52
N LEU A 224 14.73 12.47 4.84
CA LEU A 224 13.67 12.25 3.85
C LEU A 224 14.28 12.35 2.46
N PRO A 225 14.32 11.26 1.68
CA PRO A 225 14.72 11.33 0.28
C PRO A 225 13.86 12.29 -0.54
N PRO A 226 14.32 12.72 -1.72
CA PRO A 226 13.49 13.50 -2.65
C PRO A 226 12.22 12.75 -3.02
N ARG A 227 11.08 13.43 -3.10
CA ARG A 227 9.82 12.84 -3.58
C ARG A 227 9.56 11.48 -2.93
N SER A 228 9.40 11.48 -1.62
CA SER A 228 9.31 10.24 -0.83
C SER A 228 8.23 10.28 0.23
N ILE A 229 7.83 9.11 0.67
CA ILE A 229 7.13 8.91 1.94
C ILE A 229 7.95 7.94 2.79
N ILE A 230 8.14 8.27 4.06
CA ILE A 230 8.70 7.36 5.05
C ILE A 230 7.64 7.00 6.09
N PHE A 231 7.76 5.80 6.64
CA PHE A 231 7.02 5.38 7.81
C PHE A 231 8.01 5.03 8.92
N LEU A 232 7.72 5.50 10.12
CA LEU A 232 8.47 5.21 11.32
C LEU A 232 7.52 4.57 12.33
N THR A 233 7.91 3.45 12.95
CA THR A 233 7.03 2.80 13.91
C THR A 233 7.78 2.08 15.01
N THR A 234 7.22 2.11 16.22
CA THR A 234 7.61 1.24 17.34
C THR A 234 6.65 0.06 17.52
N ASP A 235 5.63 -0.05 16.66
CA ASP A 235 4.68 -1.16 16.63
C ASP A 235 5.27 -2.35 15.88
N TYR A 236 6.16 -3.07 16.54
CA TYR A 236 6.74 -4.32 16.05
C TYR A 236 7.18 -5.22 17.20
N THR A 237 7.47 -6.45 16.89
CA THR A 237 8.20 -7.38 17.76
C THR A 237 9.38 -7.96 17.01
N ASP A 238 10.40 -8.36 17.73
CA ASP A 238 11.54 -9.09 17.18
C ASP A 238 11.39 -10.61 17.36
N ARG A 239 10.19 -11.06 17.73
CA ARG A 239 9.87 -12.48 17.82
C ARG A 239 9.99 -13.11 16.43
N ILE A 240 10.74 -14.19 16.35
CA ILE A 240 10.86 -14.98 15.12
C ILE A 240 9.67 -15.94 15.06
N PRO A 241 8.91 -15.97 13.95
CA PRO A 241 7.82 -16.93 13.78
C PRO A 241 8.26 -18.38 13.89
N SER A 242 7.31 -19.25 14.20
CA SER A 242 7.55 -20.69 14.30
C SER A 242 7.93 -21.27 12.94
N GLU A 243 8.76 -22.30 12.97
CA GLU A 243 9.14 -23.06 11.78
C GLU A 243 7.95 -23.81 11.21
N ILE A 244 7.83 -23.81 9.89
CA ILE A 244 6.79 -24.56 9.19
C ILE A 244 7.18 -26.02 9.09
N SER A 245 6.30 -26.87 9.55
CA SER A 245 6.51 -28.32 9.56
C SER A 245 5.66 -29.03 8.51
N GLY A 246 5.93 -30.32 8.30
CA GLY A 246 5.12 -31.17 7.43
C GLY A 246 5.19 -30.81 5.95
N ILE A 247 6.29 -30.18 5.52
CA ILE A 247 6.52 -29.86 4.10
C ILE A 247 6.67 -31.16 3.31
N ARG A 248 5.81 -31.35 2.30
CA ARG A 248 5.78 -32.55 1.46
C ARG A 248 5.23 -32.23 0.08
N ILE A 249 5.66 -33.00 -0.90
CA ILE A 249 5.14 -32.94 -2.27
C ILE A 249 4.19 -34.11 -2.47
N ASN A 250 3.00 -33.85 -2.99
CA ASN A 250 2.02 -34.86 -3.38
C ASN A 250 1.32 -34.41 -4.67
N GLU A 251 1.26 -35.28 -5.67
CA GLU A 251 0.55 -35.07 -6.94
C GLU A 251 0.83 -33.73 -7.63
N GLY A 252 2.08 -33.24 -7.57
CA GLY A 252 2.48 -31.95 -8.16
C GLY A 252 2.07 -30.73 -7.36
N GLU A 253 1.70 -30.91 -6.10
CA GLU A 253 1.47 -29.84 -5.14
C GLU A 253 2.42 -29.94 -3.95
N LEU A 254 2.93 -28.81 -3.53
CA LEU A 254 3.66 -28.62 -2.27
C LEU A 254 2.65 -28.36 -1.17
N HIS A 255 2.69 -29.12 -0.08
CA HIS A 255 1.82 -28.98 1.08
C HIS A 255 2.65 -28.75 2.34
N TRP A 256 2.05 -28.10 3.35
CA TRP A 256 2.64 -27.91 4.68
C TRP A 256 1.58 -27.82 5.77
N ASN A 257 2.00 -27.95 7.01
CA ASN A 257 1.11 -27.79 8.14
C ASN A 257 0.81 -26.30 8.39
N LYS A 258 -0.37 -26.03 8.91
CA LYS A 258 -0.74 -24.68 9.32
C LYS A 258 0.26 -24.13 10.35
N CYS A 259 0.62 -22.86 10.21
CA CYS A 259 1.34 -22.14 11.25
C CYS A 259 0.43 -21.94 12.47
N GLU A 260 0.92 -22.30 13.64
CA GLU A 260 0.18 -22.17 14.92
C GLU A 260 0.40 -20.83 15.61
N ASP A 261 1.21 -19.95 15.05
CA ASP A 261 1.41 -18.60 15.60
C ASP A 261 0.18 -17.73 15.38
N ASP A 262 -0.36 -17.15 16.45
CA ASP A 262 -1.53 -16.25 16.41
C ASP A 262 -1.30 -15.02 15.53
N GLU A 263 -0.05 -14.61 15.35
CA GLU A 263 0.35 -13.43 14.57
C GLU A 263 0.73 -13.74 13.12
N HIS A 264 0.56 -15.01 12.70
CA HIS A 264 0.80 -15.43 11.34
C HIS A 264 -0.14 -14.71 10.35
N CYS A 265 0.40 -14.24 9.22
CA CYS A 265 -0.37 -13.58 8.17
C CYS A 265 -0.39 -14.38 6.87
N TYR A 266 0.78 -14.83 6.39
CA TYR A 266 0.89 -15.54 5.13
C TYR A 266 2.20 -16.35 5.07
N TYR A 267 2.37 -17.12 4.00
CA TYR A 267 3.58 -17.90 3.76
C TYR A 267 4.35 -17.33 2.57
N ARG A 268 5.68 -17.30 2.66
CA ARG A 268 6.59 -17.16 1.53
C ARG A 268 7.13 -18.54 1.18
N VAL A 269 7.06 -18.90 -0.10
CA VAL A 269 7.54 -20.17 -0.61
C VAL A 269 8.74 -19.92 -1.52
N TYR A 270 9.81 -20.65 -1.26
CA TYR A 270 11.06 -20.58 -2.01
C TYR A 270 11.30 -21.89 -2.72
N ALA A 271 11.84 -21.82 -3.95
CA ALA A 271 12.37 -22.94 -4.72
C ALA A 271 13.84 -22.65 -5.01
N ASP A 272 14.76 -23.51 -4.59
CA ASP A 272 16.21 -23.36 -4.74
C ASP A 272 16.73 -21.99 -4.26
N GLY A 273 16.18 -21.54 -3.13
CA GLY A 273 16.55 -20.24 -2.49
C GLY A 273 15.98 -19.00 -3.15
N LYS A 274 15.21 -19.13 -4.23
CA LYS A 274 14.51 -18.02 -4.89
C LYS A 274 13.03 -18.02 -4.49
N GLN A 275 12.49 -16.84 -4.14
CA GLN A 275 11.07 -16.74 -3.85
C GLN A 275 10.26 -17.14 -5.08
N PHE A 276 9.34 -18.04 -4.87
CA PHE A 276 8.49 -18.65 -5.88
C PHE A 276 7.06 -18.17 -5.76
N ALA A 277 6.56 -17.99 -4.52
CA ALA A 277 5.21 -17.53 -4.26
C ALA A 277 5.05 -16.88 -2.88
N SER A 278 3.95 -16.12 -2.74
CA SER A 278 3.36 -15.74 -1.45
C SER A 278 1.91 -16.20 -1.42
N THR A 279 1.48 -16.82 -0.33
CA THR A 279 0.13 -17.39 -0.23
C THR A 279 -0.36 -17.47 1.20
N VAL A 280 -1.67 -17.41 1.39
CA VAL A 280 -2.35 -17.71 2.66
C VAL A 280 -2.81 -19.18 2.74
N ALA A 281 -2.77 -19.90 1.62
CA ALA A 281 -3.09 -21.33 1.57
C ALA A 281 -1.98 -22.18 2.17
N GLN A 282 -2.28 -23.44 2.46
CA GLN A 282 -1.34 -24.44 2.97
C GLN A 282 -0.87 -25.41 1.89
N SER A 283 -1.14 -25.08 0.65
CA SER A 283 -0.62 -25.80 -0.53
C SER A 283 -0.49 -24.86 -1.72
N ILE A 284 0.35 -25.26 -2.66
CA ILE A 284 0.55 -24.56 -3.92
C ILE A 284 0.98 -25.55 -5.01
N LYS A 285 0.51 -25.34 -6.23
CA LYS A 285 0.98 -26.12 -7.40
C LYS A 285 2.44 -25.79 -7.68
N ILE A 286 3.19 -26.82 -8.01
CA ILE A 286 4.60 -26.72 -8.37
C ILE A 286 4.84 -27.32 -9.75
N ASN A 287 5.81 -26.78 -10.46
CA ASN A 287 6.18 -27.26 -11.79
C ASN A 287 7.43 -28.18 -11.76
N ASP A 288 8.27 -28.05 -10.73
CA ASP A 288 9.49 -28.82 -10.57
C ASP A 288 9.45 -29.57 -9.24
N ILE A 289 9.32 -30.89 -9.30
CA ILE A 289 9.26 -31.76 -8.12
C ILE A 289 10.65 -32.04 -7.51
N GLU A 290 11.72 -31.74 -8.23
CA GLU A 290 13.10 -31.96 -7.78
C GLU A 290 13.70 -30.72 -7.09
N ALA A 291 13.06 -29.54 -7.22
CA ALA A 291 13.54 -28.33 -6.59
C ALA A 291 13.51 -28.45 -5.05
N LYS A 292 14.46 -27.80 -4.39
CA LYS A 292 14.49 -27.70 -2.93
C LYS A 292 13.54 -26.60 -2.46
N TYR A 293 12.41 -27.00 -1.88
CA TYR A 293 11.41 -26.07 -1.38
C TYR A 293 11.65 -25.73 0.09
N GLU A 294 11.41 -24.44 0.41
CA GLU A 294 11.37 -23.90 1.76
C GLU A 294 10.08 -23.08 1.91
N VAL A 295 9.42 -23.20 3.04
CA VAL A 295 8.20 -22.44 3.36
C VAL A 295 8.45 -21.69 4.66
N LEU A 296 8.30 -20.37 4.62
CA LEU A 296 8.49 -19.48 5.76
C LEU A 296 7.16 -18.87 6.16
N SER A 297 6.89 -18.83 7.47
CA SER A 297 5.81 -18.02 8.02
C SER A 297 6.22 -16.56 8.05
N VAL A 298 5.30 -15.68 7.67
CA VAL A 298 5.44 -14.22 7.81
C VAL A 298 4.40 -13.73 8.79
N ASP A 299 4.84 -13.02 9.83
CA ASP A 299 3.93 -12.43 10.81
C ASP A 299 3.42 -11.05 10.38
N LYS A 300 2.51 -10.48 11.17
CA LYS A 300 1.93 -9.16 10.90
C LYS A 300 2.94 -8.01 10.90
N TRP A 301 4.14 -8.19 11.43
CA TRP A 301 5.21 -7.19 11.40
C TRP A 301 6.20 -7.42 10.27
N GLY A 302 6.06 -8.52 9.52
CA GLY A 302 6.95 -8.89 8.43
C GLY A 302 8.14 -9.74 8.87
N ASN A 303 8.20 -10.17 10.13
CA ASN A 303 9.27 -11.06 10.57
C ASN A 303 9.11 -12.43 9.90
N THR A 304 10.25 -13.01 9.56
CA THR A 304 10.33 -14.37 9.01
C THR A 304 11.44 -15.13 9.74
N ARG A 305 11.34 -16.46 9.76
CA ARG A 305 12.45 -17.31 10.16
C ARG A 305 13.24 -17.67 8.90
N ARG A 306 14.44 -17.21 8.81
CA ARG A 306 15.43 -17.67 7.81
C ARG A 306 16.40 -18.65 8.44
#